data_41fcb9b8ef7be0d6ffd1b613555debdb
#
_entry.id   41fcb9b8ef7be0d6ffd1b613555debdb
#
_cell.length_a   1.000
_cell.length_b   1.000
_cell.length_c   1.000
_cell.angle_alpha   90.00
_cell.angle_beta   90.00
_cell.angle_gamma   90.00
#
_symmetry.space_group_name_H-M   'P 1'
#
loop_
_entity.id
_entity.type
_entity.pdbx_description
1 polymer ?
#
loop_
_entity_poly.entity_id
_entity_poly.type
_entity_poly.pdbx_seq_one_letter_code
_entity_poly.pdbx_strand_id
1 'polypeptide(L)'
;MLAAAVGSCTKETTPERINIQHPDQQSPILRDNAYYQNLRAYKQTKHKLAFGWYGSWTAVGASYQSRLISAPDSMDIISIWSQWHTLTPQQMADKEFVQKTLGTKVTYTIFSDKLPEPFLEIGNGEYTDEAIEAYAKAYCKDSMDKYQYDGIDIDYEPGYGASGPFVGHDNALFTKLINAMSKYVGPKSGTGRLLIIDGVPYAVDRSVVDCFDYGIVQAYASSGYTDLQNRFNNADAKGWKPEQYIFAENFDSYWKT
;
A
#
# COMPACT_ATOMS: atom_id res chain seq x y z
N MET A 1 0.96 42.10 65.10
CA MET A 1 1.05 41.92 63.64
C MET A 1 1.92 40.71 63.38
N LEU A 2 1.27 39.57 63.02
CA LEU A 2 1.98 38.36 62.65
C LEU A 2 2.19 38.40 61.13
N ALA A 3 3.42 38.39 60.66
CA ALA A 3 3.76 38.24 59.25
C ALA A 3 3.82 36.73 58.91
N ALA A 4 2.91 36.23 58.13
CA ALA A 4 2.96 34.87 57.59
C ALA A 4 3.94 34.86 56.41
N ALA A 5 5.04 34.17 56.54
CA ALA A 5 5.94 33.87 55.45
C ALA A 5 5.34 32.73 54.60
N VAL A 6 4.88 33.05 53.38
CA VAL A 6 4.48 32.08 52.39
C VAL A 6 5.74 31.56 51.71
N GLY A 7 6.23 30.41 52.18
CA GLY A 7 7.29 29.69 51.44
C GLY A 7 6.75 29.12 50.13
N SER A 8 7.03 29.78 49.03
CA SER A 8 6.83 29.22 47.71
C SER A 8 7.85 28.12 47.46
N CYS A 9 7.43 26.86 47.43
CA CYS A 9 8.24 25.76 46.95
C CYS A 9 8.36 25.88 45.39
N THR A 10 9.28 26.71 44.93
CA THR A 10 9.77 26.60 43.58
C THR A 10 10.75 25.43 43.52
N LYS A 11 10.27 24.23 43.30
CA LYS A 11 11.09 23.24 42.62
C LYS A 11 11.26 23.75 41.19
N GLU A 12 12.31 24.45 40.94
CA GLU A 12 12.80 24.63 39.57
C GLU A 12 13.17 23.25 39.05
N THR A 13 12.22 22.63 38.32
CA THR A 13 12.57 21.51 37.46
C THR A 13 13.38 22.10 36.34
N THR A 14 14.69 22.01 36.41
CA THR A 14 15.54 22.24 35.25
C THR A 14 15.06 21.28 34.17
N PRO A 15 14.63 21.77 33.01
CA PRO A 15 14.23 20.87 31.93
C PRO A 15 15.41 19.96 31.61
N GLU A 16 15.22 18.66 31.70
CA GLU A 16 16.23 17.73 31.21
C GLU A 16 16.54 18.08 29.77
N ARG A 17 17.79 18.33 29.47
CA ARG A 17 18.24 18.50 28.10
C ARG A 17 18.00 17.21 27.36
N ILE A 18 17.00 17.21 26.50
CA ILE A 18 16.81 16.14 25.52
C ILE A 18 18.00 16.30 24.55
N ASN A 19 19.00 15.45 24.71
CA ASN A 19 20.14 15.42 23.80
C ASN A 19 19.75 14.60 22.57
N ILE A 20 19.08 15.23 21.61
CA ILE A 20 18.79 14.63 20.30
C ILE A 20 20.08 14.71 19.48
N GLN A 21 20.94 13.72 19.62
CA GLN A 21 22.09 13.56 18.75
C GLN A 21 21.59 12.95 17.42
N HIS A 22 21.81 13.66 16.33
CA HIS A 22 21.48 13.21 14.98
C HIS A 22 20.01 12.82 14.81
N PRO A 23 19.06 13.77 14.83
CA PRO A 23 17.64 13.49 14.62
C PRO A 23 17.35 12.83 13.27
N ASP A 24 18.23 12.99 12.29
CA ASP A 24 18.24 12.35 10.98
C ASP A 24 18.72 10.89 11.01
N GLN A 25 19.33 10.45 12.12
CA GLN A 25 19.87 9.11 12.31
C GLN A 25 19.17 8.32 13.42
N GLN A 26 17.96 8.72 13.81
CA GLN A 26 17.19 7.95 14.77
C GLN A 26 17.01 6.53 14.25
N SER A 27 17.58 5.58 14.99
CA SER A 27 17.41 4.16 14.68
C SER A 27 16.20 3.60 15.45
N PRO A 28 15.44 2.71 14.85
CA PRO A 28 14.37 2.02 15.57
C PRO A 28 14.95 1.21 16.72
N ILE A 29 14.14 0.95 17.72
CA ILE A 29 14.49 -0.06 18.74
C ILE A 29 14.41 -1.42 18.04
N LEU A 30 15.57 -1.94 17.68
CA LEU A 30 15.66 -3.24 17.03
C LEU A 30 15.38 -4.34 18.07
N ARG A 31 14.65 -5.36 17.64
CA ARG A 31 14.44 -6.59 18.38
C ARG A 31 15.60 -7.55 18.11
N ASP A 32 15.64 -8.64 18.85
CA ASP A 32 16.63 -9.70 18.60
C ASP A 32 16.32 -10.52 17.32
N ASN A 33 17.30 -11.30 16.90
CA ASN A 33 17.14 -12.12 15.69
C ASN A 33 16.04 -13.18 15.81
N ALA A 34 15.81 -13.73 17.00
CA ALA A 34 14.78 -14.72 17.22
C ALA A 34 13.38 -14.14 17.03
N TYR A 35 13.16 -12.90 17.50
CA TYR A 35 11.92 -12.17 17.25
C TYR A 35 11.64 -12.05 15.74
N TYR A 36 12.59 -11.58 14.96
CA TYR A 36 12.39 -11.40 13.51
C TYR A 36 12.22 -12.73 12.76
N GLN A 37 12.90 -13.79 13.18
CA GLN A 37 12.69 -15.12 12.63
C GLN A 37 11.26 -15.62 12.87
N ASN A 38 10.76 -15.46 14.10
CA ASN A 38 9.39 -15.82 14.46
C ASN A 38 8.36 -14.98 13.72
N LEU A 39 8.59 -13.68 13.59
CA LEU A 39 7.72 -12.76 12.83
C LEU A 39 7.60 -13.19 11.35
N ARG A 40 8.73 -13.44 10.70
CA ARG A 40 8.73 -13.94 9.31
C ARG A 40 8.07 -15.31 9.17
N ALA A 41 8.29 -16.21 10.11
CA ALA A 41 7.62 -17.51 10.13
C ALA A 41 6.09 -17.34 10.29
N TYR A 42 5.64 -16.46 11.18
CA TYR A 42 4.22 -16.13 11.33
C TYR A 42 3.60 -15.62 10.02
N LYS A 43 4.26 -14.68 9.33
CA LYS A 43 3.79 -14.12 8.06
C LYS A 43 3.69 -15.15 6.92
N GLN A 44 4.31 -16.32 7.06
CA GLN A 44 4.15 -17.43 6.11
C GLN A 44 2.98 -18.37 6.46
N THR A 45 2.35 -18.19 7.62
CA THR A 45 1.18 -18.98 8.02
C THR A 45 -0.10 -18.43 7.40
N LYS A 46 -1.17 -19.22 7.42
CA LYS A 46 -2.51 -18.71 7.10
C LYS A 46 -3.02 -17.87 8.27
N HIS A 47 -3.20 -16.58 8.07
CA HIS A 47 -3.70 -15.63 9.07
C HIS A 47 -4.50 -14.51 8.38
N LYS A 48 -5.08 -13.61 9.18
CA LYS A 48 -5.72 -12.39 8.64
C LYS A 48 -4.64 -11.38 8.28
N LEU A 49 -4.68 -10.87 7.06
CA LEU A 49 -3.68 -9.95 6.54
C LEU A 49 -3.92 -8.53 7.06
N ALA A 50 -2.82 -7.85 7.40
CA ALA A 50 -2.76 -6.43 7.65
C ALA A 50 -2.16 -5.72 6.44
N PHE A 51 -2.95 -4.88 5.79
CA PHE A 51 -2.54 -4.06 4.65
C PHE A 51 -2.61 -2.58 5.03
N GLY A 52 -1.76 -1.74 4.44
CA GLY A 52 -1.84 -0.29 4.63
C GLY A 52 -1.12 0.49 3.54
N TRP A 53 -1.67 1.68 3.21
CA TRP A 53 -0.99 2.63 2.35
C TRP A 53 -0.06 3.51 3.17
N TYR A 54 1.12 3.80 2.61
CA TYR A 54 2.13 4.63 3.24
C TYR A 54 2.43 5.87 2.40
N GLY A 55 1.93 7.01 2.86
CA GLY A 55 2.19 8.32 2.25
C GLY A 55 3.42 9.03 2.84
N SER A 56 3.88 10.06 2.14
CA SER A 56 4.96 10.96 2.61
C SER A 56 6.28 10.25 3.00
N TRP A 57 6.58 9.15 2.33
CA TRP A 57 7.79 8.38 2.57
C TRP A 57 9.04 9.06 2.03
N THR A 58 9.91 9.50 2.89
CA THR A 58 11.19 10.10 2.51
C THR A 58 12.42 9.29 2.98
N ALA A 59 12.23 8.42 3.96
CA ALA A 59 13.26 7.65 4.67
C ALA A 59 14.32 8.51 5.38
N VAL A 60 14.19 9.83 5.39
CA VAL A 60 15.11 10.80 6.00
C VAL A 60 14.36 11.86 6.81
N GLY A 61 15.11 12.69 7.54
CA GLY A 61 14.57 13.78 8.35
C GLY A 61 14.37 13.40 9.81
N ALA A 62 13.95 14.40 10.60
CA ALA A 62 13.78 14.27 12.05
C ALA A 62 12.57 13.43 12.44
N SER A 63 11.55 13.35 11.56
CA SER A 63 10.36 12.54 11.81
C SER A 63 10.64 11.07 11.51
N TYR A 64 10.42 10.24 12.53
CA TYR A 64 10.46 8.79 12.36
C TYR A 64 9.31 8.27 11.47
N GLN A 65 8.19 8.98 11.46
CA GLN A 65 7.02 8.67 10.66
C GLN A 65 7.25 8.73 9.15
N SER A 66 8.36 9.32 8.69
CA SER A 66 8.70 9.35 7.27
C SER A 66 9.45 8.10 6.77
N ARG A 67 9.57 7.08 7.61
CA ARG A 67 10.31 5.82 7.35
C ARG A 67 9.39 4.62 7.41
N LEU A 68 9.52 3.69 6.49
CA LEU A 68 8.72 2.44 6.48
C LEU A 68 8.91 1.61 7.75
N ILE A 69 10.11 1.63 8.31
CA ILE A 69 10.42 0.95 9.57
C ILE A 69 9.60 1.47 10.76
N SER A 70 8.94 2.62 10.65
CA SER A 70 8.04 3.16 11.68
C SER A 70 6.64 2.52 11.63
N ALA A 71 6.29 1.86 10.54
CA ALA A 71 5.05 1.10 10.45
C ALA A 71 5.08 -0.08 11.43
N PRO A 72 3.93 -0.54 11.93
CA PRO A 72 3.88 -1.73 12.76
C PRO A 72 4.56 -2.93 12.06
N ASP A 73 5.43 -3.62 12.77
CA ASP A 73 6.15 -4.78 12.24
C ASP A 73 5.24 -5.95 11.88
N SER A 74 4.01 -5.97 12.42
CA SER A 74 2.95 -6.91 12.08
C SER A 74 2.27 -6.67 10.72
N MET A 75 2.55 -5.55 10.04
CA MET A 75 2.02 -5.31 8.69
C MET A 75 2.54 -6.36 7.71
N ASP A 76 1.62 -6.99 6.97
CA ASP A 76 1.96 -7.98 5.96
C ASP A 76 2.29 -7.34 4.63
N ILE A 77 1.54 -6.32 4.25
CA ILE A 77 1.70 -5.59 2.99
C ILE A 77 1.64 -4.08 3.27
N ILE A 78 2.60 -3.35 2.72
CA ILE A 78 2.60 -1.89 2.69
C ILE A 78 2.64 -1.45 1.23
N SER A 79 1.66 -0.64 0.79
CA SER A 79 1.65 -0.04 -0.54
C SER A 79 2.13 1.42 -0.46
N ILE A 80 3.14 1.75 -1.25
CA ILE A 80 3.68 3.11 -1.29
C ILE A 80 2.74 4.00 -2.10
N TRP A 81 2.18 4.99 -1.43
CA TRP A 81 1.33 6.00 -2.02
C TRP A 81 2.18 7.14 -2.57
N SER A 82 2.16 7.35 -3.87
CA SER A 82 2.96 8.35 -4.62
C SER A 82 4.49 8.20 -4.55
N GLN A 83 5.21 8.85 -5.45
CA GLN A 83 6.69 8.93 -5.50
C GLN A 83 7.45 7.58 -5.44
N TRP A 84 6.87 6.53 -5.97
CA TRP A 84 7.44 5.17 -5.98
C TRP A 84 8.54 4.94 -7.03
N HIS A 85 8.71 5.83 -8.00
CA HIS A 85 9.52 5.60 -9.21
C HIS A 85 10.86 6.36 -9.26
N THR A 86 11.23 7.06 -8.16
CA THR A 86 12.52 7.79 -8.05
C THR A 86 13.10 7.62 -6.65
N LEU A 87 13.37 6.35 -6.27
CA LEU A 87 13.82 6.05 -4.91
C LEU A 87 15.27 6.50 -4.67
N THR A 88 15.48 7.17 -3.55
CA THR A 88 16.81 7.48 -3.03
C THR A 88 17.48 6.22 -2.44
N PRO A 89 18.81 6.21 -2.27
CA PRO A 89 19.50 5.13 -1.56
C PRO A 89 18.95 4.87 -0.15
N GLN A 90 18.51 5.91 0.56
CA GLN A 90 17.92 5.81 1.90
C GLN A 90 16.55 5.10 1.85
N GLN A 91 15.70 5.46 0.87
CA GLN A 91 14.44 4.78 0.66
C GLN A 91 14.64 3.30 0.26
N MET A 92 15.61 3.03 -0.59
CA MET A 92 15.96 1.64 -0.94
C MET A 92 16.38 0.83 0.28
N ALA A 93 17.24 1.38 1.15
CA ALA A 93 17.70 0.71 2.36
C ALA A 93 16.57 0.50 3.39
N ASP A 94 15.71 1.50 3.59
CA ASP A 94 14.55 1.43 4.47
C ASP A 94 13.56 0.35 4.00
N LYS A 95 13.26 0.32 2.71
CA LYS A 95 12.41 -0.69 2.09
C LYS A 95 13.02 -2.09 2.21
N GLU A 96 14.31 -2.23 1.92
CA GLU A 96 15.02 -3.51 2.04
C GLU A 96 14.95 -4.06 3.47
N PHE A 97 15.08 -3.18 4.49
CA PHE A 97 14.97 -3.60 5.88
C PHE A 97 13.59 -4.20 6.17
N VAL A 98 12.49 -3.53 5.79
CA VAL A 98 11.15 -4.05 6.08
C VAL A 98 10.85 -5.32 5.27
N GLN A 99 11.36 -5.44 4.04
CA GLN A 99 11.20 -6.64 3.24
C GLN A 99 11.98 -7.83 3.81
N LYS A 100 13.29 -7.67 4.08
CA LYS A 100 14.18 -8.77 4.46
C LYS A 100 14.14 -9.09 5.96
N THR A 101 14.02 -8.06 6.80
CA THR A 101 14.05 -8.25 8.26
C THR A 101 12.67 -8.54 8.81
N LEU A 102 11.66 -7.74 8.44
CA LEU A 102 10.30 -7.91 8.94
C LEU A 102 9.48 -8.92 8.13
N GLY A 103 9.85 -9.21 6.88
CA GLY A 103 9.10 -10.06 5.98
C GLY A 103 7.84 -9.40 5.44
N THR A 104 7.74 -8.07 5.54
CA THR A 104 6.64 -7.26 5.00
C THR A 104 6.80 -7.12 3.49
N LYS A 105 5.75 -7.38 2.74
CA LYS A 105 5.73 -7.10 1.30
C LYS A 105 5.57 -5.61 1.06
N VAL A 106 6.35 -5.05 0.14
CA VAL A 106 6.24 -3.64 -0.23
C VAL A 106 5.80 -3.53 -1.68
N THR A 107 4.60 -3.04 -1.90
CA THR A 107 4.01 -2.73 -3.19
C THR A 107 4.02 -1.22 -3.44
N TYR A 108 3.56 -0.78 -4.59
CA TYR A 108 3.31 0.63 -4.84
C TYR A 108 1.97 0.81 -5.54
N THR A 109 1.32 1.94 -5.27
CA THR A 109 0.00 2.26 -5.79
C THR A 109 0.12 3.09 -7.08
N ILE A 110 -0.69 2.74 -8.06
CA ILE A 110 -0.88 3.50 -9.29
C ILE A 110 -2.35 3.80 -9.53
N PHE A 111 -2.61 4.90 -10.22
CA PHE A 111 -3.92 5.20 -10.82
C PHE A 111 -3.92 4.69 -12.25
N SER A 112 -4.95 3.96 -12.64
CA SER A 112 -5.07 3.39 -13.98
C SER A 112 -6.31 3.93 -14.70
N ASP A 113 -6.41 5.25 -14.81
CA ASP A 113 -7.51 5.91 -15.51
C ASP A 113 -7.32 5.90 -17.03
N LYS A 114 -6.08 6.07 -17.46
CA LYS A 114 -5.67 6.15 -18.88
C LYS A 114 -4.22 5.73 -19.07
N LEU A 115 -3.82 5.43 -20.30
CA LEU A 115 -2.41 5.30 -20.63
C LEU A 115 -1.69 6.65 -20.49
N PRO A 116 -0.52 6.69 -19.82
CA PRO A 116 0.39 7.83 -19.90
C PRO A 116 0.85 8.11 -21.34
N GLU A 117 1.13 9.38 -21.65
CA GLU A 117 1.44 9.86 -23.01
C GLU A 117 2.50 9.02 -23.75
N PRO A 118 3.65 8.64 -23.15
CA PRO A 118 4.67 7.85 -23.86
C PRO A 118 4.16 6.49 -24.36
N PHE A 119 3.16 5.89 -23.69
CA PHE A 119 2.57 4.62 -24.12
C PHE A 119 1.45 4.85 -25.15
N LEU A 120 0.70 5.95 -25.00
CA LEU A 120 -0.34 6.31 -25.95
C LEU A 120 0.26 6.64 -27.34
N GLU A 121 1.46 7.25 -27.37
CA GLU A 121 2.22 7.48 -28.61
C GLU A 121 2.56 6.19 -29.36
N ILE A 122 2.82 5.07 -28.67
CA ILE A 122 3.05 3.75 -29.28
C ILE A 122 1.84 3.32 -30.12
N GLY A 123 0.63 3.63 -29.64
CA GLY A 123 -0.63 3.33 -30.33
C GLY A 123 -1.09 4.44 -31.29
N ASN A 124 -0.26 5.45 -31.59
CA ASN A 124 -0.65 6.62 -32.37
C ASN A 124 -1.90 7.35 -31.83
N GLY A 125 -1.99 7.46 -30.50
CA GLY A 125 -3.13 8.07 -29.81
C GLY A 125 -4.25 7.08 -29.45
N GLU A 126 -4.09 5.80 -29.81
CA GLU A 126 -5.09 4.75 -29.56
C GLU A 126 -4.62 3.76 -28.49
N TYR A 127 -5.58 3.10 -27.83
CA TYR A 127 -5.34 2.08 -26.81
C TYR A 127 -5.12 0.70 -27.44
N THR A 128 -4.05 0.58 -28.23
CA THR A 128 -3.70 -0.68 -28.91
C THR A 128 -3.17 -1.71 -27.92
N ASP A 129 -3.18 -2.97 -28.31
CA ASP A 129 -2.66 -4.06 -27.48
C ASP A 129 -1.14 -3.86 -27.23
N GLU A 130 -0.38 -3.31 -28.20
CA GLU A 130 1.04 -2.99 -28.07
C GLU A 130 1.28 -1.88 -27.04
N ALA A 131 0.47 -0.83 -27.04
CA ALA A 131 0.55 0.28 -26.09
C ALA A 131 0.25 -0.19 -24.66
N ILE A 132 -0.79 -0.99 -24.49
CA ILE A 132 -1.20 -1.58 -23.21
C ILE A 132 -0.11 -2.55 -22.69
N GLU A 133 0.44 -3.38 -23.55
CA GLU A 133 1.51 -4.32 -23.18
C GLU A 133 2.79 -3.59 -22.76
N ALA A 134 3.18 -2.54 -23.49
CA ALA A 134 4.34 -1.72 -23.15
C ALA A 134 4.17 -1.05 -21.78
N TYR A 135 2.98 -0.53 -21.48
CA TYR A 135 2.65 0.02 -20.17
C TYR A 135 2.73 -1.04 -19.07
N ALA A 136 2.06 -2.18 -19.27
CA ALA A 136 2.08 -3.28 -18.31
C ALA A 136 3.52 -3.76 -18.02
N LYS A 137 4.35 -3.92 -19.06
CA LYS A 137 5.76 -4.30 -18.90
C LYS A 137 6.56 -3.26 -18.14
N ALA A 138 6.43 -1.98 -18.48
CA ALA A 138 7.19 -0.90 -17.84
C ALA A 138 6.90 -0.81 -16.34
N TYR A 139 5.64 -0.96 -15.95
CA TYR A 139 5.22 -0.88 -14.55
C TYR A 139 5.40 -2.22 -13.82
N CYS A 140 4.93 -3.32 -14.35
CA CYS A 140 4.91 -4.59 -13.64
C CYS A 140 6.21 -5.41 -13.74
N LYS A 141 7.12 -5.04 -14.65
CA LYS A 141 8.42 -5.70 -14.78
C LYS A 141 9.58 -4.74 -14.56
N ASP A 142 9.74 -3.76 -15.45
CA ASP A 142 10.97 -2.97 -15.49
C ASP A 142 11.14 -2.10 -14.23
N SER A 143 10.06 -1.46 -13.74
CA SER A 143 10.07 -0.69 -12.49
C SER A 143 10.26 -1.60 -11.26
N MET A 144 9.62 -2.77 -11.23
CA MET A 144 9.78 -3.70 -10.12
C MET A 144 11.18 -4.32 -10.08
N ASP A 145 11.77 -4.63 -11.24
CA ASP A 145 13.15 -5.12 -11.31
C ASP A 145 14.14 -4.05 -10.85
N LYS A 146 13.89 -2.79 -11.23
CA LYS A 146 14.75 -1.66 -10.86
C LYS A 146 14.68 -1.33 -9.37
N TYR A 147 13.49 -1.27 -8.81
CA TYR A 147 13.27 -0.81 -7.44
C TYR A 147 12.99 -1.94 -6.44
N GLN A 148 12.99 -3.19 -6.88
CA GLN A 148 12.82 -4.39 -6.03
C GLN A 148 11.52 -4.35 -5.20
N TYR A 149 10.40 -3.99 -5.84
CA TYR A 149 9.07 -4.09 -5.22
C TYR A 149 8.54 -5.53 -5.26
N ASP A 150 7.68 -5.84 -4.30
CA ASP A 150 7.01 -7.14 -4.18
C ASP A 150 5.69 -7.23 -4.96
N GLY A 151 5.24 -6.12 -5.56
CA GLY A 151 3.99 -6.09 -6.32
C GLY A 151 3.52 -4.68 -6.64
N ILE A 152 2.33 -4.60 -7.20
CA ILE A 152 1.64 -3.37 -7.57
C ILE A 152 0.21 -3.39 -7.03
N ASP A 153 -0.29 -2.23 -6.68
CA ASP A 153 -1.61 -1.96 -6.19
C ASP A 153 -2.28 -0.94 -7.12
N ILE A 154 -3.47 -1.22 -7.61
CA ILE A 154 -4.17 -0.38 -8.57
C ILE A 154 -5.36 0.27 -7.86
N ASP A 155 -5.29 1.59 -7.65
CA ASP A 155 -6.42 2.37 -7.17
C ASP A 155 -7.44 2.54 -8.30
N TYR A 156 -8.60 1.87 -8.14
CA TYR A 156 -9.65 1.77 -9.15
C TYR A 156 -11.01 2.12 -8.57
N GLU A 157 -11.46 3.35 -8.85
CA GLU A 157 -12.63 3.96 -8.21
C GLU A 157 -13.73 4.38 -9.19
N PRO A 158 -14.26 3.50 -10.05
CA PRO A 158 -15.38 3.84 -10.93
C PRO A 158 -16.61 4.25 -10.13
N GLY A 159 -17.15 5.43 -10.45
CA GLY A 159 -18.30 6.00 -9.73
C GLY A 159 -17.94 6.91 -8.55
N TYR A 160 -16.64 7.06 -8.21
CA TYR A 160 -16.17 7.89 -7.11
C TYR A 160 -15.23 9.04 -7.57
N GLY A 161 -15.50 9.59 -8.75
CA GLY A 161 -14.75 10.72 -9.30
C GLY A 161 -13.66 10.34 -10.31
N ALA A 162 -13.20 9.10 -10.33
CA ALA A 162 -12.31 8.61 -11.36
C ALA A 162 -12.98 8.63 -12.73
N SER A 163 -12.26 9.05 -13.76
CA SER A 163 -12.76 9.11 -15.15
C SER A 163 -11.62 8.87 -16.14
N GLY A 164 -11.90 8.12 -17.18
CA GLY A 164 -10.91 7.82 -18.23
C GLY A 164 -11.27 6.57 -19.02
N PRO A 165 -10.53 6.26 -20.07
CA PRO A 165 -10.81 5.12 -20.94
C PRO A 165 -10.77 3.75 -20.25
N PHE A 166 -10.00 3.61 -19.19
CA PHE A 166 -9.95 2.38 -18.38
C PHE A 166 -11.02 2.32 -17.28
N VAL A 167 -11.69 3.44 -16.95
CA VAL A 167 -12.60 3.53 -15.81
C VAL A 167 -14.02 3.08 -16.19
N GLY A 168 -14.61 2.20 -15.39
CA GLY A 168 -15.99 1.74 -15.53
C GLY A 168 -16.20 0.30 -15.06
N HIS A 169 -17.46 -0.07 -14.81
CA HIS A 169 -17.79 -1.44 -14.49
C HIS A 169 -17.65 -2.33 -15.73
N ASP A 170 -17.04 -3.50 -15.56
CA ASP A 170 -16.80 -4.48 -16.63
C ASP A 170 -16.10 -3.86 -17.87
N ASN A 171 -15.19 -2.90 -17.62
CA ASN A 171 -14.54 -2.14 -18.69
C ASN A 171 -13.59 -3.04 -19.50
N ALA A 172 -13.85 -3.13 -20.81
CA ALA A 172 -13.10 -4.02 -21.71
C ALA A 172 -11.61 -3.60 -21.86
N LEU A 173 -11.30 -2.30 -21.87
CA LEU A 173 -9.91 -1.83 -21.95
C LEU A 173 -9.16 -2.11 -20.64
N PHE A 174 -9.82 -1.91 -19.50
CA PHE A 174 -9.22 -2.27 -18.21
C PHE A 174 -8.99 -3.79 -18.11
N THR A 175 -9.94 -4.59 -18.59
CA THR A 175 -9.78 -6.06 -18.69
C THR A 175 -8.54 -6.43 -19.52
N LYS A 176 -8.31 -5.78 -20.66
CA LYS A 176 -7.07 -5.96 -21.46
C LYS A 176 -5.81 -5.58 -20.66
N LEU A 177 -5.84 -4.45 -19.94
CA LEU A 177 -4.73 -4.01 -19.11
C LEU A 177 -4.39 -5.04 -18.04
N ILE A 178 -5.39 -5.54 -17.31
CA ILE A 178 -5.16 -6.55 -16.25
C ILE A 178 -4.61 -7.85 -16.85
N ASN A 179 -5.11 -8.31 -18.00
CA ASN A 179 -4.55 -9.47 -18.70
C ASN A 179 -3.08 -9.26 -19.10
N ALA A 180 -2.70 -8.06 -19.55
CA ALA A 180 -1.32 -7.72 -19.87
C ALA A 180 -0.43 -7.71 -18.60
N MET A 181 -0.89 -7.07 -17.52
CA MET A 181 -0.17 -7.02 -16.24
C MET A 181 0.00 -8.40 -15.61
N SER A 182 -0.99 -9.28 -15.73
CA SER A 182 -0.97 -10.63 -15.14
C SER A 182 0.12 -11.55 -15.70
N LYS A 183 0.79 -11.16 -16.79
CA LYS A 183 1.99 -11.83 -17.30
C LYS A 183 3.23 -11.63 -16.42
N TYR A 184 3.25 -10.55 -15.63
CA TYR A 184 4.41 -10.12 -14.86
C TYR A 184 4.16 -10.16 -13.35
N VAL A 185 2.91 -9.98 -12.91
CA VAL A 185 2.49 -9.90 -11.50
C VAL A 185 1.20 -10.69 -11.27
N GLY A 186 0.90 -11.00 -10.02
CA GLY A 186 -0.28 -11.75 -9.65
C GLY A 186 -0.12 -13.26 -9.77
N PRO A 187 -1.13 -14.04 -9.38
CA PRO A 187 -1.08 -15.49 -9.29
C PRO A 187 -0.74 -16.18 -10.62
N LYS A 188 -1.20 -15.61 -11.75
CA LYS A 188 -0.98 -16.19 -13.08
C LYS A 188 0.43 -16.02 -13.61
N SER A 189 1.19 -15.03 -13.09
CA SER A 189 2.54 -14.73 -13.58
C SER A 189 3.59 -15.77 -13.15
N GLY A 190 3.37 -16.45 -12.03
CA GLY A 190 4.34 -17.36 -11.41
C GLY A 190 5.58 -16.65 -10.82
N THR A 191 5.61 -15.31 -10.78
CA THR A 191 6.77 -14.53 -10.30
C THR A 191 6.79 -14.37 -8.77
N GLY A 192 5.67 -14.61 -8.08
CA GLY A 192 5.49 -14.33 -6.66
C GLY A 192 5.31 -12.85 -6.33
N ARG A 193 5.23 -11.98 -7.34
CA ARG A 193 4.90 -10.56 -7.20
C ARG A 193 3.40 -10.38 -7.16
N LEU A 194 2.92 -9.54 -6.26
CA LEU A 194 1.50 -9.33 -6.04
C LEU A 194 0.88 -8.42 -7.10
N LEU A 195 -0.35 -8.73 -7.50
CA LEU A 195 -1.25 -7.84 -8.21
C LEU A 195 -2.46 -7.58 -7.31
N ILE A 196 -2.60 -6.34 -6.88
CA ILE A 196 -3.65 -5.89 -5.95
C ILE A 196 -4.50 -4.85 -6.66
N ILE A 197 -5.78 -4.81 -6.34
CA ILE A 197 -6.67 -3.72 -6.74
C ILE A 197 -7.39 -3.20 -5.50
N ASP A 198 -7.43 -1.90 -5.35
CA ASP A 198 -8.15 -1.22 -4.29
C ASP A 198 -9.24 -0.27 -4.82
N GLY A 199 -10.09 0.24 -3.94
CA GLY A 199 -11.23 1.09 -4.29
C GLY A 199 -12.52 0.31 -4.44
N VAL A 200 -12.85 -0.09 -5.66
CA VAL A 200 -14.09 -0.80 -6.02
C VAL A 200 -13.79 -2.14 -6.72
N PRO A 201 -13.26 -3.17 -6.02
CA PRO A 201 -12.83 -4.42 -6.66
C PRO A 201 -13.94 -5.16 -7.43
N TYR A 202 -15.19 -5.02 -7.01
CA TYR A 202 -16.32 -5.63 -7.69
C TYR A 202 -16.71 -4.94 -9.00
N ALA A 203 -16.04 -3.84 -9.38
CA ALA A 203 -16.26 -3.20 -10.67
C ALA A 203 -15.50 -3.88 -11.81
N VAL A 204 -14.50 -4.71 -11.52
CA VAL A 204 -13.75 -5.42 -12.57
C VAL A 204 -14.60 -6.50 -13.24
N ASP A 205 -14.28 -6.81 -14.50
CA ASP A 205 -14.88 -7.93 -15.19
C ASP A 205 -14.51 -9.26 -14.50
N ARG A 206 -15.48 -10.17 -14.42
CA ARG A 206 -15.30 -11.47 -13.76
C ARG A 206 -14.12 -12.28 -14.32
N SER A 207 -13.82 -12.13 -15.60
CA SER A 207 -12.77 -12.91 -16.28
C SER A 207 -11.35 -12.58 -15.80
N VAL A 208 -11.16 -11.47 -15.08
CA VAL A 208 -9.83 -11.06 -14.58
C VAL A 208 -9.71 -11.11 -13.07
N VAL A 209 -10.74 -11.51 -12.33
CA VAL A 209 -10.69 -11.61 -10.86
C VAL A 209 -9.57 -12.55 -10.40
N ASP A 210 -9.34 -13.65 -11.09
CA ASP A 210 -8.30 -14.63 -10.81
C ASP A 210 -6.88 -14.18 -11.21
N CYS A 211 -6.74 -12.98 -11.79
CA CYS A 211 -5.43 -12.33 -12.00
C CYS A 211 -4.91 -11.64 -10.73
N PHE A 212 -5.79 -11.34 -9.77
CA PHE A 212 -5.43 -10.62 -8.56
C PHE A 212 -5.14 -11.54 -7.39
N ASP A 213 -4.16 -11.17 -6.57
CA ASP A 213 -3.95 -11.76 -5.25
C ASP A 213 -5.00 -11.26 -4.27
N TYR A 214 -5.24 -9.93 -4.25
CA TYR A 214 -6.17 -9.28 -3.33
C TYR A 214 -6.99 -8.20 -4.00
N GLY A 215 -8.26 -8.08 -3.56
CA GLY A 215 -9.14 -6.95 -3.81
C GLY A 215 -9.45 -6.24 -2.50
N ILE A 216 -9.17 -4.96 -2.42
CA ILE A 216 -9.31 -4.14 -1.21
C ILE A 216 -10.45 -3.15 -1.42
N VAL A 217 -11.59 -3.38 -0.76
CA VAL A 217 -12.68 -2.41 -0.85
C VAL A 217 -12.44 -1.26 0.11
N GLN A 218 -12.44 -0.03 -0.41
CA GLN A 218 -12.40 1.18 0.39
C GLN A 218 -13.78 1.39 1.03
N ALA A 219 -13.99 0.76 2.20
CA ALA A 219 -15.25 0.76 2.92
C ALA A 219 -15.30 1.91 3.96
N TYR A 220 -14.79 3.08 3.58
CA TYR A 220 -14.66 4.23 4.46
C TYR A 220 -16.00 4.66 5.05
N ALA A 221 -16.02 4.91 6.37
CA ALA A 221 -17.23 5.25 7.13
C ALA A 221 -18.36 4.22 6.97
N SER A 222 -18.03 2.93 6.88
CA SER A 222 -19.03 1.88 6.79
C SER A 222 -20.06 1.97 7.93
N SER A 223 -21.34 1.76 7.60
CA SER A 223 -22.41 1.75 8.58
C SER A 223 -22.47 0.47 9.44
N GLY A 224 -21.50 -0.44 9.28
CA GLY A 224 -21.35 -1.65 10.07
C GLY A 224 -21.51 -2.93 9.26
N TYR A 225 -21.76 -4.05 9.96
CA TYR A 225 -21.73 -5.39 9.40
C TYR A 225 -22.55 -5.57 8.12
N THR A 226 -23.78 -5.07 8.10
CA THR A 226 -24.68 -5.25 6.93
C THR A 226 -24.13 -4.56 5.67
N ASP A 227 -23.53 -3.38 5.82
CA ASP A 227 -22.89 -2.68 4.70
C ASP A 227 -21.67 -3.47 4.19
N LEU A 228 -20.79 -3.89 5.10
CA LEU A 228 -19.62 -4.69 4.74
C LEU A 228 -20.02 -6.01 4.07
N GLN A 229 -21.04 -6.68 4.60
CA GLN A 229 -21.54 -7.93 3.99
C GLN A 229 -22.09 -7.70 2.59
N ASN A 230 -22.83 -6.60 2.37
CA ASN A 230 -23.36 -6.27 1.05
C ASN A 230 -22.23 -5.96 0.05
N ARG A 231 -21.20 -5.26 0.46
CA ARG A 231 -19.99 -5.00 -0.36
C ARG A 231 -19.31 -6.31 -0.75
N PHE A 232 -19.18 -7.25 0.19
CA PHE A 232 -18.62 -8.57 -0.11
C PHE A 232 -19.54 -9.38 -1.03
N ASN A 233 -20.85 -9.37 -0.83
CA ASN A 233 -21.79 -10.08 -1.70
C ASN A 233 -21.71 -9.60 -3.17
N ASN A 234 -21.48 -8.30 -3.40
CA ASN A 234 -21.24 -7.76 -4.74
C ASN A 234 -19.93 -8.30 -5.33
N ALA A 235 -18.89 -8.43 -4.51
CA ALA A 235 -17.62 -8.99 -4.93
C ALA A 235 -17.70 -10.50 -5.19
N ASP A 236 -18.35 -11.27 -4.31
CA ASP A 236 -18.58 -12.71 -4.48
C ASP A 236 -19.34 -13.03 -5.78
N ALA A 237 -20.34 -12.21 -6.12
CA ALA A 237 -21.06 -12.32 -7.38
C ALA A 237 -20.16 -12.15 -8.62
N LYS A 238 -19.03 -11.45 -8.49
CA LYS A 238 -17.99 -11.31 -9.51
C LYS A 238 -16.93 -12.41 -9.47
N GLY A 239 -16.93 -13.25 -8.42
CA GLY A 239 -16.02 -14.38 -8.26
C GLY A 239 -14.87 -14.14 -7.28
N TRP A 240 -14.88 -13.03 -6.55
CA TRP A 240 -13.94 -12.80 -5.44
C TRP A 240 -14.18 -13.80 -4.31
N LYS A 241 -13.11 -14.32 -3.73
CA LYS A 241 -13.19 -15.26 -2.61
C LYS A 241 -12.90 -14.52 -1.30
N PRO A 242 -13.44 -15.01 -0.16
CA PRO A 242 -13.18 -14.38 1.15
C PRO A 242 -11.69 -14.22 1.48
N GLU A 243 -10.85 -15.15 1.03
CA GLU A 243 -9.41 -15.13 1.29
C GLU A 243 -8.66 -14.05 0.49
N GLN A 244 -9.30 -13.52 -0.57
CA GLN A 244 -8.74 -12.50 -1.44
C GLN A 244 -9.29 -11.10 -1.14
N TYR A 245 -10.28 -10.97 -0.22
CA TYR A 245 -11.02 -9.74 -0.07
C TYR A 245 -10.71 -9.05 1.26
N ILE A 246 -10.25 -7.79 1.18
CA ILE A 246 -9.84 -6.98 2.32
C ILE A 246 -10.77 -5.77 2.42
N PHE A 247 -11.18 -5.43 3.63
CA PHE A 247 -11.91 -4.19 3.92
C PHE A 247 -10.95 -3.15 4.46
N ALA A 248 -10.94 -1.98 3.83
CA ALA A 248 -10.14 -0.85 4.27
C ALA A 248 -11.01 0.22 4.93
N GLU A 249 -10.50 0.80 6.02
CA GLU A 249 -11.09 1.95 6.69
C GLU A 249 -10.08 3.11 6.69
N ASN A 250 -10.59 4.33 6.59
CA ASN A 250 -9.79 5.54 6.76
C ASN A 250 -9.65 5.87 8.25
N PHE A 251 -8.64 5.29 8.89
CA PHE A 251 -8.38 5.49 10.32
C PHE A 251 -8.04 6.94 10.68
N ASP A 252 -7.55 7.73 9.74
CA ASP A 252 -7.27 9.14 9.99
C ASP A 252 -8.54 9.93 10.33
N SER A 253 -9.65 9.59 9.69
CA SER A 253 -10.93 10.23 9.88
C SER A 253 -11.90 9.46 10.78
N TYR A 254 -11.82 8.13 10.82
CA TYR A 254 -12.86 7.27 11.41
C TYR A 254 -12.37 6.32 12.52
N TRP A 255 -11.21 6.55 13.10
CA TRP A 255 -10.65 5.70 14.16
C TRP A 255 -11.46 5.65 15.46
N LYS A 256 -12.45 6.54 15.64
CA LYS A 256 -13.34 6.61 16.82
C LYS A 256 -14.75 6.07 16.57
N THR A 257 -15.05 5.58 15.40
CA THR A 257 -16.39 5.07 15.07
C THR A 257 -16.54 3.58 15.35
#